data_f752866eeec6520949a7fc0013b223fd
#
_entry.id   f752866eeec6520949a7fc0013b223fd
#
_cell.length_a   1.000
_cell.length_b   1.000
_cell.length_c   1.000
_cell.angle_alpha   90.00
_cell.angle_beta   90.00
_cell.angle_gamma   90.00
#
_symmetry.space_group_name_H-M   'P 1'
#
loop_
_entity.id
_entity.type
_entity.pdbx_description
1 polymer ?
#
loop_
_entity_poly.entity_id
_entity_poly.type
_entity_poly.pdbx_seq_one_letter_code
_entity_poly.pdbx_strand_id
1 'polypeptide(L)'
;MGLIEKTLGIVAPGWALSRAKNRYQLRAYEAANVSRLQKSKREGRSADSAVFAAGVSLREQARWLDENHDIVIGILDKLEERVVGAQGIQVEPQPLRTDGTLHEECAELLAKHWSEWSVRPEVTGMFTRAEVERLILRSALREDRKSPR
;
A
#
# COMPACT_ATOMS: atom_id res chain seq x y z
N MET A 1 25.27 -38.17 1.56
CA MET A 1 26.68 -37.87 1.31
C MET A 1 27.38 -39.19 1.02
N GLY A 2 27.88 -39.38 -0.22
CA GLY A 2 28.55 -40.64 -0.61
C GLY A 2 29.94 -40.74 0.03
N LEU A 3 30.41 -41.97 0.26
CA LEU A 3 31.76 -42.28 0.78
C LEU A 3 32.87 -41.54 0.03
N ILE A 4 32.75 -41.37 -1.28
CA ILE A 4 33.65 -40.64 -2.17
C ILE A 4 33.74 -39.15 -1.82
N GLU A 5 32.66 -38.53 -1.35
CA GLU A 5 32.66 -37.11 -0.95
C GLU A 5 33.41 -36.86 0.36
N LYS A 6 33.35 -37.83 1.29
CA LYS A 6 34.08 -37.72 2.57
C LYS A 6 35.61 -37.84 2.33
N THR A 7 36.06 -38.77 1.49
CA THR A 7 37.48 -38.93 1.19
C THR A 7 38.08 -37.78 0.38
N LEU A 8 37.35 -37.27 -0.61
CA LEU A 8 37.73 -36.09 -1.38
C LEU A 8 37.79 -34.79 -0.58
N GLY A 9 36.91 -34.65 0.45
CA GLY A 9 36.91 -33.50 1.37
C GLY A 9 38.18 -33.39 2.21
N ILE A 10 38.85 -34.53 2.50
CA ILE A 10 40.09 -34.58 3.27
C ILE A 10 41.29 -34.29 2.40
N VAL A 11 41.32 -34.82 1.15
CA VAL A 11 42.46 -34.70 0.22
C VAL A 11 42.48 -33.38 -0.54
N ALA A 12 41.31 -32.83 -0.87
CA ALA A 12 41.20 -31.60 -1.66
C ALA A 12 40.04 -30.71 -1.17
N PRO A 13 40.18 -30.02 -0.03
CA PRO A 13 39.10 -29.24 0.59
C PRO A 13 38.58 -28.10 -0.29
N GLY A 14 39.45 -27.49 -1.12
CA GLY A 14 39.06 -26.44 -2.06
C GLY A 14 38.11 -26.94 -3.16
N TRP A 15 38.32 -28.15 -3.68
CA TRP A 15 37.45 -28.77 -4.66
C TRP A 15 36.07 -29.15 -4.06
N ALA A 16 36.08 -29.69 -2.85
CA ALA A 16 34.85 -30.00 -2.13
C ALA A 16 33.99 -28.74 -1.86
N LEU A 17 34.65 -27.63 -1.49
CA LEU A 17 33.98 -26.34 -1.27
C LEU A 17 33.41 -25.78 -2.59
N SER A 18 34.17 -25.83 -3.69
CA SER A 18 33.69 -25.37 -4.99
C SER A 18 32.50 -26.19 -5.48
N ARG A 19 32.50 -27.49 -5.27
CA ARG A 19 31.41 -28.38 -5.63
C ARG A 19 30.16 -28.14 -4.75
N ALA A 20 30.34 -27.84 -3.47
CA ALA A 20 29.23 -27.46 -2.58
C ALA A 20 28.62 -26.13 -3.00
N LYS A 21 29.41 -25.11 -3.33
CA LYS A 21 28.94 -23.82 -3.87
C LYS A 21 28.19 -24.00 -5.18
N ASN A 22 28.71 -24.80 -6.11
CA ASN A 22 28.06 -25.05 -7.40
C ASN A 22 26.73 -25.79 -7.22
N ARG A 23 26.63 -26.76 -6.28
CA ARG A 23 25.37 -27.43 -5.95
C ARG A 23 24.37 -26.47 -5.33
N TYR A 24 24.81 -25.56 -4.47
CA TYR A 24 23.95 -24.54 -3.88
C TYR A 24 23.40 -23.59 -4.96
N GLN A 25 24.25 -23.13 -5.87
CA GLN A 25 23.86 -22.31 -7.01
C GLN A 25 22.88 -23.04 -7.94
N LEU A 26 23.16 -24.32 -8.27
CA LEU A 26 22.27 -25.14 -9.11
C LEU A 26 20.89 -25.31 -8.45
N ARG A 27 20.80 -25.51 -7.14
CA ARG A 27 19.52 -25.56 -6.42
C ARG A 27 18.78 -24.22 -6.47
N ALA A 28 19.49 -23.11 -6.36
CA ALA A 28 18.90 -21.79 -6.51
C ALA A 28 18.36 -21.58 -7.94
N TYR A 29 19.06 -22.12 -8.96
CA TYR A 29 18.58 -22.11 -10.34
C TYR A 29 17.43 -23.10 -10.58
N GLU A 30 17.39 -24.25 -9.91
CA GLU A 30 16.27 -25.18 -9.96
C GLU A 30 14.98 -24.60 -9.38
N ALA A 31 15.10 -23.87 -8.25
CA ALA A 31 13.98 -23.09 -7.72
C ALA A 31 13.49 -22.01 -8.71
N ALA A 32 14.36 -21.64 -9.66
CA ALA A 32 14.06 -20.72 -10.75
C ALA A 32 13.27 -21.37 -11.90
N ASN A 33 13.19 -22.68 -12.04
CA ASN A 33 12.48 -23.36 -13.13
C ASN A 33 10.98 -23.55 -12.78
N VAL A 34 10.13 -23.36 -13.80
CA VAL A 34 8.70 -23.62 -13.66
C VAL A 34 8.49 -25.12 -13.54
N SER A 35 8.01 -25.59 -12.39
CA SER A 35 7.63 -26.98 -12.15
C SER A 35 6.11 -27.15 -12.11
N ARG A 36 5.64 -28.42 -12.09
CA ARG A 36 4.20 -28.72 -11.95
C ARG A 36 3.61 -28.14 -10.65
N LEU A 37 4.42 -27.98 -9.60
CA LEU A 37 4.03 -27.43 -8.32
C LEU A 37 4.21 -25.90 -8.26
N GLN A 38 5.13 -25.36 -9.08
CA GLN A 38 5.44 -23.93 -9.13
C GLN A 38 5.05 -23.36 -10.49
N LYS A 39 3.78 -23.03 -10.63
CA LYS A 39 3.17 -22.49 -11.86
C LYS A 39 3.29 -20.97 -11.98
N SER A 40 4.00 -20.29 -11.08
CA SER A 40 4.13 -18.84 -11.13
C SER A 40 4.81 -18.38 -12.42
N LYS A 41 4.07 -17.65 -13.24
CA LYS A 41 4.66 -16.94 -14.39
C LYS A 41 5.58 -15.86 -13.86
N ARG A 42 6.83 -15.86 -14.32
CA ARG A 42 7.77 -14.79 -14.01
C ARG A 42 7.50 -13.63 -14.95
N GLU A 43 7.22 -12.51 -14.36
CA GLU A 43 7.05 -11.27 -15.10
C GLU A 43 8.34 -10.48 -15.03
N GLY A 44 9.02 -10.31 -16.19
CA GLY A 44 10.21 -9.48 -16.33
C GLY A 44 9.91 -7.98 -16.45
N ARG A 45 8.63 -7.60 -16.29
CA ARG A 45 8.19 -6.20 -16.36
C ARG A 45 8.47 -5.48 -15.05
N SER A 46 8.70 -4.17 -15.11
CA SER A 46 8.70 -3.36 -13.89
C SER A 46 7.31 -3.38 -13.27
N ALA A 47 7.23 -3.26 -11.94
CA ALA A 47 5.94 -3.21 -11.23
C ALA A 47 5.03 -2.12 -11.80
N ASP A 48 5.59 -0.96 -12.15
CA ASP A 48 4.86 0.16 -12.75
C ASP A 48 4.25 -0.18 -14.11
N SER A 49 4.98 -0.87 -14.98
CA SER A 49 4.46 -1.26 -16.30
C SER A 49 3.39 -2.36 -16.20
N ALA A 50 3.51 -3.25 -15.22
CA ALA A 50 2.51 -4.29 -14.97
C ALA A 50 1.20 -3.66 -14.43
N VAL A 51 1.31 -2.75 -13.45
CA VAL A 51 0.16 -2.02 -12.90
C VAL A 51 -0.50 -1.15 -13.97
N PHE A 52 0.29 -0.46 -14.81
CA PHE A 52 -0.26 0.36 -15.90
C PHE A 52 -1.06 -0.48 -16.90
N ALA A 53 -0.54 -1.63 -17.31
CA ALA A 53 -1.22 -2.52 -18.26
C ALA A 53 -2.50 -3.16 -17.69
N ALA A 54 -2.51 -3.49 -16.39
CA ALA A 54 -3.64 -4.12 -15.71
C ALA A 54 -4.59 -3.13 -15.02
N GLY A 55 -4.26 -1.85 -14.98
CA GLY A 55 -4.90 -0.86 -14.11
C GLY A 55 -6.40 -0.71 -14.30
N VAL A 56 -6.91 -0.83 -15.52
CA VAL A 56 -8.35 -0.78 -15.78
C VAL A 56 -9.06 -1.98 -15.14
N SER A 57 -8.57 -3.19 -15.42
CA SER A 57 -9.16 -4.43 -14.90
C SER A 57 -9.06 -4.53 -13.38
N LEU A 58 -7.94 -4.07 -12.80
CA LEU A 58 -7.78 -4.05 -11.34
C LEU A 58 -8.76 -3.10 -10.66
N ARG A 59 -9.01 -1.93 -11.22
CA ARG A 59 -10.00 -0.98 -10.70
C ARG A 59 -11.43 -1.52 -10.79
N GLU A 60 -11.77 -2.15 -11.90
CA GLU A 60 -13.08 -2.80 -12.06
C GLU A 60 -13.27 -3.91 -11.03
N GLN A 61 -12.25 -4.74 -10.81
CA GLN A 61 -12.28 -5.78 -9.79
C GLN A 61 -12.37 -5.21 -8.37
N ALA A 62 -11.63 -4.14 -8.07
CA ALA A 62 -11.67 -3.48 -6.77
C ALA A 62 -13.06 -2.89 -6.48
N ARG A 63 -13.71 -2.26 -7.45
CA ARG A 63 -15.08 -1.77 -7.32
C ARG A 63 -16.07 -2.90 -7.11
N TRP A 64 -15.95 -3.96 -7.89
CA TRP A 64 -16.82 -5.13 -7.75
C TRP A 64 -16.67 -5.78 -6.38
N LEU A 65 -15.44 -5.88 -5.86
CA LEU A 65 -15.18 -6.42 -4.51
C LEU A 65 -15.78 -5.54 -3.42
N ASP A 66 -15.68 -4.22 -3.55
CA ASP A 66 -16.28 -3.25 -2.62
C ASP A 66 -17.82 -3.32 -2.61
N GLU A 67 -18.44 -3.72 -3.70
CA GLU A 67 -19.90 -3.81 -3.82
C GLU A 67 -20.46 -5.19 -3.47
N ASN A 68 -19.68 -6.27 -3.62
CA ASN A 68 -20.19 -7.64 -3.61
C ASN A 68 -19.49 -8.58 -2.62
N HIS A 69 -18.43 -8.13 -1.92
CA HIS A 69 -17.66 -9.03 -1.06
C HIS A 69 -17.64 -8.55 0.39
N ASP A 70 -18.44 -9.17 1.25
CA ASP A 70 -18.67 -8.76 2.64
C ASP A 70 -17.40 -8.51 3.46
N ILE A 71 -16.37 -9.36 3.29
CA ILE A 71 -15.10 -9.19 4.02
C ILE A 71 -14.37 -7.93 3.55
N VAL A 72 -14.36 -7.65 2.24
CA VAL A 72 -13.70 -6.46 1.67
C VAL A 72 -14.44 -5.20 2.11
N ILE A 73 -15.75 -5.20 2.04
CA ILE A 73 -16.61 -4.12 2.55
C ILE A 73 -16.26 -3.85 4.02
N GLY A 74 -16.25 -4.88 4.86
CA GLY A 74 -15.93 -4.74 6.28
C GLY A 74 -14.52 -4.22 6.56
N ILE A 75 -13.52 -4.56 5.74
CA ILE A 75 -12.16 -4.02 5.83
C ILE A 75 -12.15 -2.54 5.47
N LEU A 76 -12.79 -2.15 4.37
CA LEU A 76 -12.87 -0.76 3.92
C LEU A 76 -13.61 0.11 4.93
N ASP A 77 -14.73 -0.37 5.48
CA ASP A 77 -15.49 0.34 6.51
C ASP A 77 -14.64 0.54 7.78
N LYS A 78 -13.85 -0.46 8.17
CA LYS A 78 -12.92 -0.32 9.30
C LYS A 78 -11.79 0.66 9.02
N LEU A 79 -11.29 0.73 7.80
CA LEU A 79 -10.31 1.74 7.41
C LEU A 79 -10.91 3.14 7.46
N GLU A 80 -12.11 3.35 6.93
CA GLU A 80 -12.82 4.61 7.01
C GLU A 80 -13.05 5.06 8.47
N GLU A 81 -13.52 4.14 9.32
CA GLU A 81 -13.75 4.40 10.73
C GLU A 81 -12.47 4.81 11.47
N ARG A 82 -11.35 4.17 11.15
CA ARG A 82 -10.08 4.40 11.86
C ARG A 82 -9.24 5.54 11.33
N VAL A 83 -9.32 5.82 10.04
CA VAL A 83 -8.52 6.87 9.39
C VAL A 83 -9.23 8.21 9.46
N VAL A 84 -10.51 8.25 9.10
CA VAL A 84 -11.31 9.49 9.07
C VAL A 84 -12.15 9.64 10.34
N GLY A 85 -12.77 8.55 10.79
CA GLY A 85 -13.64 8.55 11.95
C GLY A 85 -15.00 9.25 11.72
N ALA A 86 -15.79 9.37 12.78
CA ALA A 86 -17.13 9.96 12.70
C ALA A 86 -17.11 11.47 12.48
N GLN A 87 -16.13 12.15 13.04
CA GLN A 87 -15.99 13.62 13.02
C GLN A 87 -15.13 14.14 11.86
N GLY A 88 -14.54 13.24 11.06
CA GLY A 88 -13.54 13.60 10.08
C GLY A 88 -12.15 13.89 10.67
N ILE A 89 -11.19 14.22 9.81
CA ILE A 89 -9.83 14.55 10.23
C ILE A 89 -9.84 15.87 11.01
N GLN A 90 -9.38 15.83 12.26
CA GLN A 90 -9.34 17.03 13.09
C GLN A 90 -8.22 17.95 12.65
N VAL A 91 -8.50 19.25 12.63
CA VAL A 91 -7.52 20.30 12.29
C VAL A 91 -7.39 21.24 13.47
N GLU A 92 -6.16 21.42 13.94
CA GLU A 92 -5.81 22.36 14.99
C GLU A 92 -4.99 23.49 14.36
N PRO A 93 -5.57 24.68 14.17
CA PRO A 93 -4.82 25.81 13.59
C PRO A 93 -3.76 26.30 14.57
N GLN A 94 -2.52 26.45 14.11
CA GLN A 94 -1.39 26.97 14.91
C GLN A 94 -0.73 28.16 14.20
N PRO A 95 -1.43 29.29 14.01
CA PRO A 95 -0.83 30.49 13.44
C PRO A 95 0.22 31.06 14.39
N LEU A 96 1.40 31.36 13.87
CA LEU A 96 2.49 31.96 14.64
C LEU A 96 2.57 33.47 14.41
N ARG A 97 2.90 34.21 15.46
CA ARG A 97 3.27 35.61 15.37
C ARG A 97 4.72 35.76 14.84
N THR A 98 5.13 36.97 14.52
CA THR A 98 6.49 37.23 14.02
C THR A 98 7.60 36.90 15.03
N ASP A 99 7.26 36.84 16.31
CA ASP A 99 8.13 36.43 17.41
C ASP A 99 8.20 34.91 17.64
N GLY A 100 7.44 34.14 16.85
CA GLY A 100 7.36 32.69 16.95
C GLY A 100 6.37 32.15 18.01
N THR A 101 5.65 33.02 18.72
CA THR A 101 4.62 32.63 19.69
C THR A 101 3.29 32.32 18.98
N LEU A 102 2.47 31.48 19.60
CA LEU A 102 1.15 31.16 19.08
C LEU A 102 0.22 32.39 19.14
N HIS A 103 -0.51 32.62 18.03
CA HIS A 103 -1.51 33.67 17.97
C HIS A 103 -2.88 33.11 18.33
N GLU A 104 -3.21 33.01 19.61
CA GLU A 104 -4.42 32.36 20.15
C GLU A 104 -5.72 32.88 19.53
N GLU A 105 -5.91 34.20 19.49
CA GLU A 105 -7.12 34.81 18.90
C GLU A 105 -7.33 34.42 17.43
N CYS A 106 -6.24 34.34 16.65
CA CYS A 106 -6.29 33.91 15.26
C CYS A 106 -6.58 32.42 15.17
N ALA A 107 -6.00 31.59 16.05
CA ALA A 107 -6.26 30.16 16.11
C ALA A 107 -7.73 29.87 16.40
N GLU A 108 -8.33 30.54 17.39
CA GLU A 108 -9.75 30.41 17.73
C GLU A 108 -10.66 30.85 16.56
N LEU A 109 -10.35 31.96 15.91
CA LEU A 109 -11.11 32.43 14.75
C LEU A 109 -11.06 31.44 13.60
N LEU A 110 -9.89 30.90 13.29
CA LEU A 110 -9.69 29.88 12.25
C LEU A 110 -10.43 28.58 12.59
N ALA A 111 -10.36 28.13 13.85
CA ALA A 111 -11.06 26.92 14.30
C ALA A 111 -12.58 27.09 14.19
N LYS A 112 -13.11 28.26 14.55
CA LYS A 112 -14.53 28.58 14.41
C LYS A 112 -14.97 28.54 12.95
N HIS A 113 -14.28 29.25 12.06
CA HIS A 113 -14.63 29.27 10.63
C HIS A 113 -14.46 27.88 10.00
N TRP A 114 -13.44 27.12 10.41
CA TRP A 114 -13.26 25.76 9.97
C TRP A 114 -14.44 24.86 10.36
N SER A 115 -14.92 24.98 11.60
CA SER A 115 -16.10 24.20 12.06
C SER A 115 -17.36 24.56 11.31
N GLU A 116 -17.62 25.86 11.10
CA GLU A 116 -18.76 26.37 10.34
C GLU A 116 -18.74 25.87 8.89
N TRP A 117 -17.57 25.98 8.22
CA TRP A 117 -17.40 25.49 6.85
C TRP A 117 -17.55 23.96 6.75
N SER A 118 -17.08 23.21 7.76
CA SER A 118 -17.12 21.75 7.80
C SER A 118 -18.53 21.15 7.78
N VAL A 119 -19.54 21.93 8.11
CA VAL A 119 -20.95 21.47 8.07
C VAL A 119 -21.42 21.28 6.63
N ARG A 120 -21.03 22.18 5.72
CA ARG A 120 -21.41 22.13 4.30
C ARG A 120 -20.26 22.60 3.42
N PRO A 121 -19.20 21.78 3.26
CA PRO A 121 -17.99 22.19 2.56
C PRO A 121 -18.13 22.15 1.03
N GLU A 122 -19.16 21.48 0.52
CA GLU A 122 -19.34 21.24 -0.90
C GLU A 122 -20.55 22.04 -1.46
N VAL A 123 -20.52 22.27 -2.79
CA VAL A 123 -21.47 23.16 -3.49
C VAL A 123 -22.91 22.69 -3.39
N THR A 124 -23.17 21.37 -3.36
CA THR A 124 -24.53 20.81 -3.29
C THR A 124 -25.13 20.89 -1.90
N GLY A 125 -24.29 21.05 -0.85
CA GLY A 125 -24.69 21.09 0.54
C GLY A 125 -25.26 19.77 1.07
N MET A 126 -25.04 18.67 0.35
CA MET A 126 -25.56 17.35 0.71
C MET A 126 -24.67 16.60 1.70
N PHE A 127 -23.34 16.85 1.64
CA PHE A 127 -22.36 16.12 2.43
C PHE A 127 -21.65 17.03 3.43
N THR A 128 -21.40 16.50 4.59
CA THR A 128 -20.50 17.08 5.58
C THR A 128 -19.04 16.83 5.17
N ARG A 129 -18.10 17.58 5.75
CA ARG A 129 -16.65 17.36 5.51
C ARG A 129 -16.23 15.92 5.83
N ALA A 130 -16.69 15.35 6.95
CA ALA A 130 -16.36 13.98 7.31
C ALA A 130 -16.85 12.95 6.28
N GLU A 131 -18.03 13.16 5.71
CA GLU A 131 -18.57 12.31 4.65
C GLU A 131 -17.76 12.43 3.37
N VAL A 132 -17.38 13.65 2.96
CA VAL A 132 -16.52 13.88 1.80
C VAL A 132 -15.16 13.21 1.98
N GLU A 133 -14.54 13.34 3.16
CA GLU A 133 -13.24 12.70 3.47
C GLU A 133 -13.33 11.16 3.38
N ARG A 134 -14.41 10.55 3.87
CA ARG A 134 -14.65 9.09 3.73
C ARG A 134 -14.80 8.68 2.26
N LEU A 135 -15.59 9.43 1.49
CA LEU A 135 -15.76 9.17 0.06
C LEU A 135 -14.42 9.26 -0.70
N ILE A 136 -13.58 10.25 -0.37
CA ILE A 136 -12.25 10.40 -0.94
C ILE A 136 -11.36 9.21 -0.57
N LEU A 137 -11.33 8.82 0.71
CA LEU A 137 -10.54 7.67 1.18
C LEU A 137 -10.98 6.39 0.45
N ARG A 138 -12.28 6.10 0.41
CA ARG A 138 -12.82 4.91 -0.27
C ARG A 138 -12.52 4.92 -1.76
N SER A 139 -12.64 6.06 -2.41
CA SER A 139 -12.25 6.21 -3.81
C SER A 139 -10.76 5.99 -4.04
N ALA A 140 -9.90 6.51 -3.16
CA ALA A 140 -8.46 6.31 -3.25
C ALA A 140 -8.08 4.83 -3.08
N LEU A 141 -8.71 4.11 -2.16
CA LEU A 141 -8.47 2.68 -1.94
C LEU A 141 -8.91 1.81 -3.13
N ARG A 142 -9.94 2.24 -3.87
CA ARG A 142 -10.43 1.51 -5.06
C ARG A 142 -9.69 1.86 -6.35
N GLU A 143 -9.08 3.03 -6.44
CA GLU A 143 -8.62 3.55 -7.73
C GLU A 143 -7.10 3.63 -7.88
N ASP A 144 -6.31 3.50 -6.82
CA ASP A 144 -4.83 3.63 -6.83
C ASP A 144 -4.32 4.59 -7.91
N ARG A 145 -4.71 5.86 -7.79
CA ARG A 145 -4.42 6.87 -8.80
C ARG A 145 -3.00 7.38 -8.62
N LYS A 146 -2.04 6.78 -9.30
CA LYS A 146 -0.79 7.52 -9.58
C LYS A 146 -1.16 8.75 -10.39
N SER A 147 -1.04 9.92 -9.79
CA SER A 147 -1.09 11.20 -10.51
C SER A 147 -0.06 11.15 -11.64
N PRO A 148 -0.43 11.43 -12.89
CA PRO A 148 0.56 11.59 -13.95
C PRO A 148 1.52 12.71 -13.55
N ARG A 149 2.83 12.38 -13.48
CA ARG A 149 3.90 13.35 -13.36
C ARG A 149 4.05 14.10 -14.68
#